data_f067c2153fbc2c0c89b8d50051aed115
#
_entry.id   f067c2153fbc2c0c89b8d50051aed115
#
_cell.length_a   1.000
_cell.length_b   1.000
_cell.length_c   1.000
_cell.angle_alpha   90.00
_cell.angle_beta   90.00
_cell.angle_gamma   90.00
#
_symmetry.space_group_name_H-M   'P 1'
#
loop_
_entity.id
_entity.type
_entity.pdbx_description
1 polymer ?
#
loop_
_entity_poly.entity_id
_entity_poly.type
_entity_poly.pdbx_seq_one_letter_code
_entity_poly.pdbx_strand_id
1 'polypeptide(L)'
;MNRRKVLAIAVSTAVVGTLGVLGITNASAAATLDPALPPGGNFNLAIWQLQLPVGSPGKPDTISPAQLKGANGYSNPAYFWTDKNDGSMTFWAPEKGVTTPNSNYARSELREMNANGSAADWPLSGNHTLSAQLRIPSVTKNVAVGQVHLGSGGSSTKPLLELYYRPNGDIYLGTENSPDGGQTLHQVGNVALGVKWTYVINVTGNKINLTVNGTKTSYSIPSSFNPYKQYFKAGSYNQSSSDSTSNGAKVKFYSLTVTHS
;
A
#
# COMPACT_ATOMS: atom_id res chain seq x y z
N MET A 1 -53.84 -71.08 -31.80
CA MET A 1 -52.75 -70.96 -30.79
C MET A 1 -51.79 -69.94 -31.27
N ASN A 2 -51.93 -68.65 -30.88
CA ASN A 2 -51.12 -67.55 -31.30
C ASN A 2 -50.18 -67.17 -30.15
N ARG A 3 -48.86 -67.35 -30.33
CA ARG A 3 -47.83 -66.88 -29.43
C ARG A 3 -47.46 -65.46 -29.83
N ARG A 4 -47.77 -64.48 -28.97
CA ARG A 4 -47.29 -63.10 -29.09
C ARG A 4 -45.88 -63.05 -28.57
N LYS A 5 -44.94 -62.57 -29.42
CA LYS A 5 -43.60 -62.23 -29.04
C LYS A 5 -43.61 -60.80 -28.43
N VAL A 6 -43.12 -60.67 -27.20
CA VAL A 6 -42.93 -59.39 -26.52
C VAL A 6 -41.49 -58.95 -26.86
N LEU A 7 -41.33 -57.75 -27.45
CA LEU A 7 -40.05 -57.12 -27.76
C LEU A 7 -39.71 -56.23 -26.58
N ALA A 8 -38.65 -56.55 -25.87
CA ALA A 8 -38.13 -55.68 -24.79
C ALA A 8 -37.18 -54.63 -25.40
N ILE A 9 -37.53 -53.33 -25.22
CA ILE A 9 -36.69 -52.22 -25.58
C ILE A 9 -35.83 -51.90 -24.36
N ALA A 10 -34.49 -52.05 -24.48
CA ALA A 10 -33.53 -51.60 -23.47
C ALA A 10 -33.23 -50.11 -23.70
N VAL A 11 -33.63 -49.27 -22.76
CA VAL A 11 -33.23 -47.86 -22.71
C VAL A 11 -31.92 -47.75 -21.92
N SER A 12 -30.85 -47.48 -22.60
CA SER A 12 -29.55 -47.15 -21.97
C SER A 12 -29.51 -45.68 -21.63
N THR A 13 -29.59 -45.36 -20.37
CA THR A 13 -29.32 -43.98 -19.83
C THR A 13 -27.81 -43.78 -19.70
N ALA A 14 -27.26 -42.93 -20.57
CA ALA A 14 -25.91 -42.45 -20.43
C ALA A 14 -25.86 -41.38 -19.31
N VAL A 15 -25.20 -41.72 -18.20
CA VAL A 15 -24.89 -40.75 -17.14
C VAL A 15 -23.63 -39.98 -17.57
N VAL A 16 -23.81 -38.74 -17.98
CA VAL A 16 -22.68 -37.79 -18.20
C VAL A 16 -22.25 -37.27 -16.83
N GLY A 17 -21.19 -37.86 -16.29
CA GLY A 17 -20.53 -37.34 -15.09
C GLY A 17 -19.73 -36.10 -15.42
N THR A 18 -20.19 -34.91 -15.02
CA THR A 18 -19.37 -33.70 -14.98
C THR A 18 -18.36 -33.83 -13.85
N LEU A 19 -17.10 -34.09 -14.19
CA LEU A 19 -15.96 -33.93 -13.28
C LEU A 19 -15.78 -32.44 -12.99
N GLY A 20 -16.35 -31.97 -11.87
CA GLY A 20 -16.05 -30.68 -11.30
C GLY A 20 -14.60 -30.69 -10.82
N VAL A 21 -13.71 -29.99 -11.53
CA VAL A 21 -12.37 -29.67 -11.02
C VAL A 21 -12.55 -28.69 -9.87
N LEU A 22 -12.51 -29.20 -8.64
CA LEU A 22 -12.34 -28.39 -7.44
C LEU A 22 -10.93 -27.77 -7.50
N GLY A 23 -10.85 -26.55 -8.00
CA GLY A 23 -9.66 -25.73 -7.86
C GLY A 23 -9.39 -25.49 -6.38
N ILE A 24 -8.45 -26.23 -5.81
CA ILE A 24 -7.92 -25.94 -4.48
C ILE A 24 -7.13 -24.64 -4.63
N THR A 25 -7.76 -23.49 -4.36
CA THR A 25 -7.05 -22.25 -4.11
C THR A 25 -6.35 -22.43 -2.77
N ASN A 26 -5.05 -22.71 -2.80
CA ASN A 26 -4.22 -22.60 -1.62
C ASN A 26 -4.22 -21.13 -1.18
N ALA A 27 -5.17 -20.76 -0.34
CA ALA A 27 -5.08 -19.54 0.43
C ALA A 27 -3.86 -19.72 1.33
N SER A 28 -2.73 -19.11 0.96
CA SER A 28 -1.58 -19.01 1.84
C SER A 28 -2.09 -18.33 3.11
N ALA A 29 -2.06 -19.05 4.24
CA ALA A 29 -2.39 -18.46 5.52
C ALA A 29 -1.52 -17.22 5.69
N ALA A 30 -2.12 -16.07 5.91
CA ALA A 30 -1.38 -14.84 6.22
C ALA A 30 -0.48 -15.15 7.42
N ALA A 31 0.83 -14.90 7.28
CA ALA A 31 1.77 -15.12 8.37
C ALA A 31 1.26 -14.38 9.61
N THR A 32 1.18 -15.10 10.74
CA THR A 32 0.76 -14.48 12.00
C THR A 32 1.86 -13.50 12.42
N LEU A 33 1.50 -12.23 12.58
CA LEU A 33 2.42 -11.21 13.06
C LEU A 33 2.74 -11.47 14.53
N ASP A 34 4.02 -11.37 14.91
CA ASP A 34 4.51 -11.57 16.26
C ASP A 34 4.65 -10.22 16.98
N PRO A 35 3.83 -9.93 18.03
CA PRO A 35 3.91 -8.67 18.76
C PRO A 35 5.23 -8.46 19.52
N ALA A 36 6.04 -9.52 19.71
CA ALA A 36 7.33 -9.43 20.41
C ALA A 36 8.47 -8.97 19.50
N LEU A 37 8.31 -9.08 18.18
CA LEU A 37 9.33 -8.68 17.21
C LEU A 37 9.20 -7.19 16.84
N PRO A 38 10.32 -6.51 16.50
CA PRO A 38 10.26 -5.19 15.87
C PRO A 38 9.61 -5.27 14.49
N PRO A 39 9.21 -4.14 13.87
CA PRO A 39 8.55 -4.15 12.55
C PRO A 39 9.30 -4.95 11.49
N GLY A 40 10.65 -4.86 11.43
CA GLY A 40 11.47 -5.61 10.48
C GLY A 40 11.54 -7.12 10.73
N GLY A 41 11.10 -7.61 11.90
CA GLY A 41 10.94 -9.04 12.17
C GLY A 41 9.64 -9.61 11.61
N ASN A 42 8.64 -8.77 11.42
CA ASN A 42 7.31 -9.13 10.88
C ASN A 42 7.18 -8.81 9.38
N PHE A 43 7.91 -7.83 8.88
CA PHE A 43 7.80 -7.31 7.51
C PHE A 43 9.14 -7.33 6.81
N ASN A 44 9.15 -7.59 5.51
CA ASN A 44 10.36 -7.44 4.71
C ASN A 44 10.67 -5.94 4.50
N LEU A 45 11.47 -5.37 5.39
CA LEU A 45 11.90 -3.98 5.34
C LEU A 45 13.28 -3.80 4.69
N ALA A 46 13.87 -4.83 4.12
CA ALA A 46 15.18 -4.77 3.46
C ALA A 46 15.21 -3.87 2.20
N ILE A 47 14.03 -3.54 1.67
CA ILE A 47 13.86 -2.66 0.51
C ILE A 47 13.22 -1.32 0.88
N TRP A 48 13.32 -0.90 2.14
CA TRP A 48 12.68 0.32 2.60
C TRP A 48 13.64 1.19 3.41
N GLN A 49 13.57 2.49 3.21
CA GLN A 49 14.12 3.52 4.11
C GLN A 49 12.96 4.19 4.83
N LEU A 50 13.04 4.32 6.15
CA LEU A 50 12.03 5.04 6.93
C LEU A 50 12.45 6.50 7.10
N GLN A 51 11.53 7.42 6.86
CA GLN A 51 11.64 8.81 7.26
C GLN A 51 10.80 9.05 8.52
N LEU A 52 11.35 9.77 9.51
CA LEU A 52 10.70 10.09 10.78
C LEU A 52 10.29 11.57 10.85
N PRO A 53 9.29 11.92 11.70
CA PRO A 53 8.86 13.31 11.89
C PRO A 53 9.77 14.11 12.84
N VAL A 54 10.99 13.66 13.05
CA VAL A 54 12.01 14.26 13.91
C VAL A 54 13.33 14.43 13.16
N GLY A 55 14.27 15.18 13.71
CA GLY A 55 15.55 15.51 13.10
C GLY A 55 15.86 17.01 13.21
N SER A 56 16.68 17.53 12.33
CA SER A 56 16.98 18.97 12.25
C SER A 56 16.02 19.67 11.29
N PRO A 57 15.75 20.96 11.42
CA PRO A 57 14.87 21.71 10.52
C PRO A 57 15.21 21.48 9.04
N GLY A 58 14.23 21.04 8.25
CA GLY A 58 14.39 20.71 6.84
C GLY A 58 15.13 19.39 6.55
N LYS A 59 15.58 18.68 7.57
CA LYS A 59 16.32 17.40 7.47
C LYS A 59 15.76 16.38 8.44
N PRO A 60 14.63 15.75 8.12
CA PRO A 60 14.08 14.67 8.95
C PRO A 60 15.04 13.48 9.00
N ASP A 61 15.07 12.83 10.16
CA ASP A 61 15.86 11.61 10.36
C ASP A 61 15.40 10.50 9.44
N THR A 62 16.35 9.72 8.95
CA THR A 62 16.09 8.53 8.12
C THR A 62 16.79 7.30 8.67
N ILE A 63 16.11 6.16 8.58
CA ILE A 63 16.60 4.85 9.01
C ILE A 63 16.78 3.98 7.75
N SER A 64 18.00 3.50 7.56
CA SER A 64 18.36 2.73 6.36
C SER A 64 17.72 1.34 6.32
N PRO A 65 17.64 0.68 5.14
CA PRO A 65 17.17 -0.70 5.03
C PRO A 65 17.92 -1.68 5.93
N ALA A 66 19.24 -1.49 6.08
CA ALA A 66 20.09 -2.32 6.91
C ALA A 66 19.72 -2.23 8.41
N GLN A 67 19.29 -1.04 8.87
CA GLN A 67 18.84 -0.80 10.24
C GLN A 67 17.41 -1.26 10.47
N LEU A 68 16.55 -1.27 9.43
CA LEU A 68 15.14 -1.64 9.55
C LEU A 68 14.89 -3.14 9.58
N LYS A 69 15.70 -3.94 8.85
CA LYS A 69 15.43 -5.35 8.57
C LYS A 69 15.65 -6.29 9.75
N GLY A 70 14.84 -7.35 9.80
CA GLY A 70 15.05 -8.54 10.66
C GLY A 70 14.58 -8.37 12.10
N ALA A 71 14.80 -9.42 12.90
CA ALA A 71 14.32 -9.52 14.28
C ALA A 71 15.01 -8.55 15.26
N ASN A 72 16.09 -7.92 14.87
CA ASN A 72 16.77 -6.86 15.64
C ASN A 72 16.65 -5.49 14.95
N GLY A 73 15.67 -5.34 14.03
CA GLY A 73 15.44 -4.12 13.29
C GLY A 73 15.05 -2.95 14.16
N TYR A 74 15.21 -1.75 13.61
CA TYR A 74 14.87 -0.50 14.28
C TYR A 74 13.40 -0.45 14.69
N SER A 75 13.15 0.08 15.87
CA SER A 75 11.83 0.44 16.38
C SER A 75 11.94 1.72 17.21
N ASN A 76 10.89 2.56 17.15
CA ASN A 76 10.79 3.79 17.92
C ASN A 76 9.39 3.86 18.53
N PRO A 77 9.24 3.86 19.88
CA PRO A 77 7.94 3.77 20.53
C PRO A 77 7.04 4.99 20.30
N ALA A 78 7.59 6.09 19.81
CA ALA A 78 6.83 7.30 19.52
C ALA A 78 6.31 7.35 18.06
N TYR A 79 7.08 6.83 17.09
CA TYR A 79 6.80 7.11 15.68
C TYR A 79 6.74 5.88 14.77
N PHE A 80 7.40 4.75 15.15
CA PHE A 80 7.46 3.55 14.32
C PHE A 80 7.72 2.30 15.18
N TRP A 81 6.70 1.46 15.39
CA TRP A 81 6.80 0.30 16.28
C TRP A 81 5.87 -0.84 15.87
N THR A 82 6.07 -2.02 16.48
CA THR A 82 5.13 -3.13 16.43
C THR A 82 4.08 -2.97 17.55
N ASP A 83 2.81 -3.02 17.20
CA ASP A 83 1.73 -2.97 18.20
C ASP A 83 1.68 -4.26 19.01
N LYS A 84 1.69 -4.14 20.34
CA LYS A 84 1.77 -5.26 21.27
C LYS A 84 0.52 -6.15 21.27
N ASN A 85 -0.61 -5.66 20.75
CA ASN A 85 -1.87 -6.40 20.76
C ASN A 85 -2.06 -7.26 19.50
N ASP A 86 -1.51 -6.83 18.35
CA ASP A 86 -1.84 -7.46 17.07
C ASP A 86 -0.65 -7.61 16.09
N GLY A 87 0.57 -7.26 16.54
CA GLY A 87 1.79 -7.40 15.74
C GLY A 87 1.90 -6.45 14.54
N SER A 88 0.92 -5.57 14.35
CA SER A 88 0.92 -4.65 13.21
C SER A 88 2.05 -3.64 13.27
N MET A 89 2.61 -3.31 12.12
CA MET A 89 3.58 -2.22 11.95
C MET A 89 2.86 -0.88 12.04
N THR A 90 3.16 -0.09 13.08
CA THR A 90 2.47 1.15 13.41
C THR A 90 3.33 2.35 13.13
N PHE A 91 2.73 3.34 12.46
CA PHE A 91 3.30 4.64 12.14
C PHE A 91 2.51 5.73 12.85
N TRP A 92 3.20 6.69 13.44
CA TRP A 92 2.60 7.91 13.98
C TRP A 92 3.29 9.15 13.37
N ALA A 93 2.50 10.01 12.74
CA ALA A 93 2.94 11.31 12.23
C ALA A 93 2.14 12.42 12.92
N PRO A 94 2.72 13.15 13.89
CA PRO A 94 2.06 14.30 14.52
C PRO A 94 1.92 15.47 13.56
N GLU A 95 1.05 16.43 13.87
CA GLU A 95 0.97 17.69 13.13
C GLU A 95 2.22 18.54 13.32
N LYS A 96 2.80 18.53 14.53
CA LYS A 96 4.10 19.16 14.80
C LYS A 96 5.22 18.15 14.55
N GLY A 97 6.00 18.39 13.51
CA GLY A 97 7.13 17.51 13.20
C GLY A 97 8.07 18.16 12.17
N VAL A 98 9.25 17.55 12.02
CA VAL A 98 10.24 17.98 11.02
C VAL A 98 9.77 17.54 9.64
N THR A 99 9.87 18.46 8.68
CA THR A 99 9.48 18.26 7.28
C THR A 99 10.69 18.40 6.36
N THR A 100 10.61 17.87 5.14
CA THR A 100 11.55 18.20 4.07
C THR A 100 11.29 19.61 3.54
N PRO A 101 12.26 20.27 2.88
CA PRO A 101 12.09 21.65 2.37
C PRO A 101 10.88 21.84 1.44
N ASN A 102 10.47 20.77 0.73
CA ASN A 102 9.37 20.81 -0.23
C ASN A 102 8.06 20.23 0.33
N SER A 103 7.94 20.08 1.65
CA SER A 103 6.75 19.55 2.32
C SER A 103 6.37 20.40 3.51
N ASN A 104 5.05 20.62 3.67
CA ASN A 104 4.48 21.33 4.81
C ASN A 104 4.04 20.38 5.93
N TYR A 105 4.16 19.06 5.74
CA TYR A 105 3.58 18.06 6.62
C TYR A 105 4.61 17.03 7.07
N ALA A 106 4.53 16.68 8.36
CA ALA A 106 5.36 15.66 8.96
C ALA A 106 4.92 14.26 8.53
N ARG A 107 5.88 13.32 8.54
CA ARG A 107 5.61 11.94 8.17
C ARG A 107 6.41 10.94 9.00
N SER A 108 5.82 9.79 9.26
CA SER A 108 6.50 8.53 9.55
C SER A 108 6.18 7.61 8.38
N GLU A 109 7.12 7.45 7.44
CA GLU A 109 6.81 6.88 6.13
C GLU A 109 8.00 6.15 5.51
N LEU A 110 7.73 4.98 4.95
CA LEU A 110 8.68 4.19 4.18
C LEU A 110 8.81 4.74 2.75
N ARG A 111 10.07 4.76 2.25
CA ARG A 111 10.45 5.00 0.85
C ARG A 111 11.12 3.76 0.31
N GLU A 112 10.71 3.32 -0.86
CA GLU A 112 11.29 2.18 -1.54
C GLU A 112 12.77 2.38 -1.89
N MET A 113 13.57 1.33 -1.66
CA MET A 113 15.01 1.28 -1.92
C MET A 113 15.35 0.02 -2.70
N ASN A 114 16.48 0.04 -3.38
CA ASN A 114 17.07 -1.17 -3.92
C ASN A 114 17.68 -2.03 -2.79
N ALA A 115 17.85 -3.33 -3.03
CA ALA A 115 18.43 -4.25 -2.05
C ALA A 115 19.86 -3.87 -1.60
N ASN A 116 20.61 -3.12 -2.42
CA ASN A 116 21.93 -2.59 -2.09
C ASN A 116 21.89 -1.31 -1.26
N GLY A 117 20.71 -0.81 -0.90
CA GLY A 117 20.50 0.41 -0.12
C GLY A 117 20.52 1.72 -0.91
N SER A 118 20.69 1.67 -2.24
CA SER A 118 20.52 2.86 -3.09
C SER A 118 19.02 3.17 -3.28
N ALA A 119 18.71 4.41 -3.65
CA ALA A 119 17.36 4.84 -3.95
C ALA A 119 16.77 4.01 -5.11
N ALA A 120 15.63 3.34 -4.90
CA ALA A 120 14.91 2.69 -5.97
C ALA A 120 14.24 3.73 -6.86
N ASP A 121 14.27 3.49 -8.16
CA ASP A 121 13.41 4.11 -9.13
C ASP A 121 13.18 3.17 -10.33
N TRP A 122 11.96 3.14 -10.87
CA TRP A 122 11.54 2.26 -11.96
C TRP A 122 10.75 3.04 -13.02
N PRO A 123 10.89 2.68 -14.33
CA PRO A 123 10.16 3.33 -15.41
C PRO A 123 8.68 2.96 -15.40
N LEU A 124 7.83 3.70 -16.12
CA LEU A 124 6.41 3.34 -16.32
C LEU A 124 6.21 2.05 -17.10
N SER A 125 7.22 1.61 -17.85
CA SER A 125 7.23 0.28 -18.49
C SER A 125 7.40 -0.82 -17.44
N GLY A 126 6.79 -1.98 -17.67
CA GLY A 126 6.77 -3.07 -16.68
C GLY A 126 5.47 -3.10 -15.88
N ASN A 127 5.51 -3.84 -14.80
CA ASN A 127 4.37 -4.04 -13.92
C ASN A 127 4.85 -3.88 -12.46
N HIS A 128 4.44 -2.80 -11.82
CA HIS A 128 4.91 -2.39 -10.50
C HIS A 128 3.72 -2.34 -9.55
N THR A 129 3.79 -3.08 -8.45
CA THR A 129 2.65 -3.25 -7.55
C THR A 129 3.05 -3.05 -6.09
N LEU A 130 2.30 -2.20 -5.40
CA LEU A 130 2.30 -2.02 -3.95
C LEU A 130 0.97 -2.53 -3.41
N SER A 131 1.02 -3.51 -2.52
CA SER A 131 -0.17 -4.08 -1.88
C SER A 131 -0.08 -3.96 -0.37
N ALA A 132 -1.19 -3.62 0.28
CA ALA A 132 -1.25 -3.51 1.72
C ALA A 132 -2.62 -3.90 2.29
N GLN A 133 -2.59 -4.37 3.54
CA GLN A 133 -3.72 -4.40 4.46
C GLN A 133 -3.40 -3.50 5.64
N LEU A 134 -4.29 -2.59 5.96
CA LEU A 134 -4.08 -1.59 6.99
C LEU A 134 -5.37 -1.20 7.71
N ARG A 135 -5.23 -0.44 8.79
CA ARG A 135 -6.32 0.35 9.40
C ARG A 135 -5.78 1.70 9.88
N ILE A 136 -6.67 2.66 10.01
CA ILE A 136 -6.38 3.99 10.53
C ILE A 136 -7.07 4.13 11.90
N PRO A 137 -6.34 3.98 13.03
CA PRO A 137 -6.93 4.16 14.36
C PRO A 137 -7.33 5.61 14.65
N SER A 138 -6.55 6.58 14.14
CA SER A 138 -6.84 8.01 14.30
C SER A 138 -6.23 8.83 13.17
N VAL A 139 -6.93 9.88 12.80
CA VAL A 139 -6.46 10.91 11.84
C VAL A 139 -7.20 12.21 12.12
N THR A 140 -6.46 13.32 12.19
CA THR A 140 -7.07 14.63 12.48
C THR A 140 -7.78 15.22 11.26
N LYS A 141 -7.14 15.22 10.09
CA LYS A 141 -7.74 15.75 8.85
C LYS A 141 -7.63 14.77 7.70
N ASN A 142 -6.42 14.44 7.29
CA ASN A 142 -6.16 13.62 6.11
C ASN A 142 -4.79 12.95 6.25
N VAL A 143 -4.63 11.74 5.71
CA VAL A 143 -3.36 11.01 5.70
C VAL A 143 -3.17 10.31 4.37
N ALA A 144 -2.01 10.47 3.73
CA ALA A 144 -1.58 9.61 2.63
C ALA A 144 -0.97 8.33 3.20
N VAL A 145 -1.46 7.17 2.73
CA VAL A 145 -1.07 5.84 3.23
C VAL A 145 -0.32 5.01 2.21
N GLY A 146 -0.30 5.45 0.96
CA GLY A 146 0.42 4.84 -0.15
C GLY A 146 0.64 5.87 -1.24
N GLN A 147 1.82 5.86 -1.87
CA GLN A 147 2.16 6.82 -2.93
C GLN A 147 2.96 6.12 -4.03
N VAL A 148 2.86 6.66 -5.24
CA VAL A 148 3.87 6.54 -6.29
C VAL A 148 4.47 7.91 -6.48
N HIS A 149 5.76 8.05 -6.23
CA HIS A 149 6.45 9.34 -6.24
C HIS A 149 7.43 9.40 -7.41
N LEU A 150 7.67 10.60 -7.96
CA LEU A 150 8.64 10.78 -9.02
C LEU A 150 10.06 10.70 -8.47
N GLY A 151 10.89 9.93 -9.16
CA GLY A 151 12.33 9.75 -8.94
C GLY A 151 13.16 10.51 -9.96
N SER A 152 14.11 9.79 -10.63
CA SER A 152 14.96 10.39 -11.68
C SER A 152 14.17 10.63 -12.98
N GLY A 153 14.77 11.37 -13.92
CA GLY A 153 14.20 11.68 -15.23
C GLY A 153 13.70 13.11 -15.40
N GLY A 154 13.79 13.93 -14.34
CA GLY A 154 13.42 15.35 -14.36
C GLY A 154 13.66 16.01 -13.00
N SER A 155 13.26 17.26 -12.86
CA SER A 155 13.46 18.08 -11.64
C SER A 155 12.25 18.05 -10.69
N SER A 156 11.14 17.39 -11.03
CA SER A 156 9.94 17.36 -10.20
C SER A 156 10.17 16.60 -8.90
N THR A 157 9.62 17.14 -7.81
CA THR A 157 9.54 16.52 -6.48
C THR A 157 8.09 16.14 -6.11
N LYS A 158 7.21 16.07 -7.10
CA LYS A 158 5.79 15.74 -6.92
C LYS A 158 5.58 14.21 -6.91
N PRO A 159 4.48 13.71 -6.33
CA PRO A 159 4.03 12.34 -6.56
C PRO A 159 3.46 12.19 -7.98
N LEU A 160 3.32 10.96 -8.45
CA LEU A 160 2.42 10.60 -9.55
C LEU A 160 1.00 10.42 -9.02
N LEU A 161 0.90 9.81 -7.83
CA LEU A 161 -0.36 9.59 -7.12
C LEU A 161 -0.15 9.51 -5.61
N GLU A 162 -1.23 9.80 -4.87
CA GLU A 162 -1.32 9.60 -3.42
C GLU A 162 -2.68 8.99 -3.06
N LEU A 163 -2.68 7.97 -2.20
CA LEU A 163 -3.89 7.35 -1.66
C LEU A 163 -4.16 7.91 -0.28
N TYR A 164 -5.25 8.67 -0.14
CA TYR A 164 -5.63 9.39 1.07
C TYR A 164 -6.77 8.70 1.82
N TYR A 165 -6.74 8.85 3.15
CA TYR A 165 -7.83 8.50 4.04
C TYR A 165 -8.23 9.70 4.89
N ARG A 166 -9.55 9.92 5.09
CA ARG A 166 -10.13 11.02 5.84
C ARG A 166 -10.84 10.55 7.12
N PRO A 167 -11.07 11.44 8.13
CA PRO A 167 -11.72 11.06 9.40
C PRO A 167 -13.11 10.45 9.25
N ASN A 168 -13.85 10.86 8.23
CA ASN A 168 -15.19 10.32 7.90
C ASN A 168 -15.16 8.95 7.21
N GLY A 169 -13.97 8.37 7.01
CA GLY A 169 -13.79 7.09 6.36
C GLY A 169 -13.59 7.15 4.85
N ASP A 170 -13.75 8.30 4.23
CA ASP A 170 -13.58 8.43 2.79
C ASP A 170 -12.13 8.16 2.36
N ILE A 171 -12.01 7.40 1.28
CA ILE A 171 -10.73 7.09 0.62
C ILE A 171 -10.72 7.79 -0.73
N TYR A 172 -9.65 8.57 -0.97
CA TYR A 172 -9.45 9.29 -2.22
C TYR A 172 -8.13 8.89 -2.87
N LEU A 173 -8.13 8.69 -4.18
CA LEU A 173 -6.94 8.68 -4.99
C LEU A 173 -6.73 10.08 -5.56
N GLY A 174 -5.62 10.70 -5.23
CA GLY A 174 -5.12 11.90 -5.91
C GLY A 174 -4.20 11.48 -7.06
N THR A 175 -4.52 11.87 -8.28
CA THR A 175 -3.64 11.68 -9.45
C THR A 175 -3.16 13.03 -9.93
N GLU A 176 -1.84 13.19 -10.12
CA GLU A 176 -1.29 14.44 -10.66
C GLU A 176 -1.58 14.56 -12.16
N ASN A 177 -1.96 15.77 -12.59
CA ASN A 177 -2.27 16.07 -13.98
C ASN A 177 -1.00 16.29 -14.82
N SER A 178 0.09 16.69 -14.16
CA SER A 178 1.42 16.85 -14.76
C SER A 178 2.52 16.70 -13.70
N PRO A 179 3.79 16.52 -14.09
CA PRO A 179 4.91 16.54 -13.16
C PRO A 179 5.06 17.86 -12.39
N ASP A 180 4.46 18.94 -12.86
CA ASP A 180 4.47 20.25 -12.18
C ASP A 180 3.36 20.37 -11.11
N GLY A 181 2.43 19.40 -11.09
CA GLY A 181 1.31 19.33 -10.14
C GLY A 181 -0.06 19.40 -10.79
N GLY A 182 -1.07 19.80 -10.01
CA GLY A 182 -2.46 19.89 -10.45
C GLY A 182 -3.24 18.61 -10.16
N GLN A 183 -3.27 18.22 -8.87
CA GLN A 183 -3.89 16.94 -8.47
C GLN A 183 -5.40 16.92 -8.67
N THR A 184 -5.90 15.85 -9.26
CA THR A 184 -7.31 15.50 -9.33
C THR A 184 -7.64 14.44 -8.29
N LEU A 185 -8.69 14.67 -7.48
CA LEU A 185 -9.13 13.74 -6.44
C LEU A 185 -10.31 12.88 -6.94
N HIS A 186 -10.17 11.56 -6.77
CA HIS A 186 -11.19 10.57 -7.09
C HIS A 186 -11.60 9.85 -5.80
N GLN A 187 -12.87 9.88 -5.42
CA GLN A 187 -13.35 9.06 -4.32
C GLN A 187 -13.40 7.60 -4.77
N VAL A 188 -12.65 6.72 -4.07
CA VAL A 188 -12.46 5.33 -4.47
C VAL A 188 -12.96 4.33 -3.42
N GLY A 189 -13.45 4.81 -2.30
CA GLY A 189 -14.02 3.97 -1.25
C GLY A 189 -14.42 4.76 -0.01
N ASN A 190 -15.02 4.03 0.92
CA ASN A 190 -15.30 4.48 2.28
C ASN A 190 -15.16 3.29 3.23
N VAL A 191 -14.40 3.46 4.30
CA VAL A 191 -14.20 2.46 5.37
C VAL A 191 -14.18 3.20 6.70
N ALA A 192 -14.99 2.76 7.66
CA ALA A 192 -15.06 3.41 8.97
C ALA A 192 -13.69 3.45 9.66
N LEU A 193 -13.44 4.51 10.43
CA LEU A 193 -12.22 4.67 11.23
C LEU A 193 -11.97 3.46 12.12
N GLY A 194 -10.75 2.96 12.16
CA GLY A 194 -10.36 1.79 12.94
C GLY A 194 -10.69 0.42 12.31
N VAL A 195 -11.41 0.37 11.21
CA VAL A 195 -11.70 -0.88 10.48
C VAL A 195 -10.54 -1.23 9.54
N LYS A 196 -10.20 -2.51 9.40
CA LYS A 196 -9.19 -3.01 8.46
C LYS A 196 -9.72 -2.95 7.03
N TRP A 197 -8.86 -2.56 6.11
CA TRP A 197 -9.12 -2.55 4.67
C TRP A 197 -7.86 -2.86 3.86
N THR A 198 -8.02 -3.08 2.57
CA THR A 198 -6.91 -3.42 1.68
C THR A 198 -6.83 -2.45 0.52
N TYR A 199 -5.61 -2.20 0.03
CA TYR A 199 -5.39 -1.60 -1.27
C TYR A 199 -4.33 -2.35 -2.08
N VAL A 200 -4.46 -2.25 -3.40
CA VAL A 200 -3.43 -2.61 -4.37
C VAL A 200 -3.30 -1.43 -5.33
N ILE A 201 -2.13 -0.79 -5.32
CA ILE A 201 -1.72 0.21 -6.31
C ILE A 201 -0.85 -0.51 -7.32
N ASN A 202 -1.28 -0.56 -8.56
CA ASN A 202 -0.53 -1.17 -9.66
C ASN A 202 -0.32 -0.15 -10.77
N VAL A 203 0.94 0.01 -11.20
CA VAL A 203 1.31 0.85 -12.34
C VAL A 203 1.81 -0.06 -13.45
N THR A 204 1.13 -0.03 -14.60
CA THR A 204 1.48 -0.82 -15.77
C THR A 204 0.91 -0.20 -17.05
N GLY A 205 1.66 -0.22 -18.15
CA GLY A 205 1.18 0.24 -19.45
C GLY A 205 0.64 1.67 -19.46
N ASN A 206 1.29 2.60 -18.78
CA ASN A 206 0.85 4.00 -18.59
C ASN A 206 -0.54 4.12 -17.93
N LYS A 207 -0.89 3.17 -17.04
CA LYS A 207 -2.11 3.18 -16.26
C LYS A 207 -1.82 2.99 -14.79
N ILE A 208 -2.62 3.65 -13.97
CA ILE A 208 -2.78 3.40 -12.55
C ILE A 208 -4.00 2.49 -12.41
N ASN A 209 -3.80 1.28 -11.91
CA ASN A 209 -4.88 0.38 -11.53
C ASN A 209 -4.93 0.33 -10.01
N LEU A 210 -6.02 0.78 -9.43
CA LEU A 210 -6.23 0.76 -7.98
C LEU A 210 -7.31 -0.26 -7.63
N THR A 211 -7.05 -1.06 -6.60
CA THR A 211 -8.07 -1.91 -5.97
C THR A 211 -8.20 -1.52 -4.51
N VAL A 212 -9.40 -1.20 -4.06
CA VAL A 212 -9.74 -0.94 -2.65
C VAL A 212 -10.80 -1.94 -2.21
N ASN A 213 -10.52 -2.79 -1.23
CA ASN A 213 -11.42 -3.86 -0.77
C ASN A 213 -12.04 -4.67 -1.91
N GLY A 214 -11.25 -5.00 -2.94
CA GLY A 214 -11.71 -5.76 -4.12
C GLY A 214 -12.36 -4.92 -5.22
N THR A 215 -12.76 -3.68 -4.97
CA THR A 215 -13.29 -2.77 -5.99
C THR A 215 -12.14 -2.19 -6.81
N LYS A 216 -12.20 -2.37 -8.13
CA LYS A 216 -11.15 -1.96 -9.07
C LYS A 216 -11.53 -0.67 -9.79
N THR A 217 -10.55 0.25 -9.91
CA THR A 217 -10.62 1.47 -10.74
C THR A 217 -9.34 1.60 -11.55
N SER A 218 -9.38 2.34 -12.66
CA SER A 218 -8.21 2.55 -13.52
C SER A 218 -8.19 3.98 -14.05
N TYR A 219 -6.97 4.56 -14.10
CA TYR A 219 -6.73 5.94 -14.52
C TYR A 219 -5.56 5.97 -15.49
N SER A 220 -5.63 6.81 -16.51
CA SER A 220 -4.53 7.01 -17.46
C SER A 220 -3.47 7.93 -16.85
N ILE A 221 -2.21 7.62 -17.11
CA ILE A 221 -1.07 8.48 -16.77
C ILE A 221 -0.80 9.39 -17.97
N PRO A 222 -0.78 10.72 -17.79
CA PRO A 222 -0.41 11.65 -18.86
C PRO A 222 1.00 11.38 -19.40
N SER A 223 1.20 11.54 -20.69
CA SER A 223 2.50 11.29 -21.35
C SER A 223 3.65 12.18 -20.85
N SER A 224 3.33 13.31 -20.23
CA SER A 224 4.31 14.18 -19.57
C SER A 224 5.10 13.48 -18.45
N PHE A 225 4.60 12.37 -17.91
CA PHE A 225 5.31 11.56 -16.91
C PHE A 225 6.28 10.53 -17.50
N ASN A 226 6.26 10.28 -18.83
CA ASN A 226 7.10 9.27 -19.46
C ASN A 226 8.63 9.43 -19.21
N PRO A 227 9.20 10.65 -19.10
CA PRO A 227 10.61 10.81 -18.81
C PRO A 227 11.00 10.42 -17.38
N TYR A 228 10.03 10.42 -16.44
CA TYR A 228 10.29 10.20 -15.03
C TYR A 228 10.26 8.71 -14.70
N LYS A 229 11.18 8.30 -13.83
CA LYS A 229 11.07 7.05 -13.08
C LYS A 229 10.32 7.29 -11.77
N GLN A 230 9.80 6.23 -11.19
CA GLN A 230 8.94 6.27 -10.00
C GLN A 230 9.49 5.39 -8.90
N TYR A 231 8.96 5.55 -7.68
CA TYR A 231 9.17 4.66 -6.54
C TYR A 231 7.96 4.67 -5.62
N PHE A 232 7.78 3.60 -4.86
CA PHE A 232 6.69 3.50 -3.90
C PHE A 232 7.04 4.16 -2.57
N LYS A 233 5.98 4.64 -1.88
CA LYS A 233 6.02 5.04 -0.48
C LYS A 233 4.79 4.48 0.24
N ALA A 234 4.94 4.15 1.54
CA ALA A 234 3.86 3.65 2.38
C ALA A 234 4.10 4.05 3.85
N GLY A 235 3.03 4.37 4.58
CA GLY A 235 3.15 4.73 5.99
C GLY A 235 2.09 5.72 6.46
N SER A 236 2.50 6.70 7.25
CA SER A 236 1.68 7.81 7.70
C SER A 236 2.30 9.12 7.23
N TYR A 237 1.80 9.66 6.11
CA TYR A 237 2.11 11.01 5.69
C TYR A 237 0.92 11.91 6.03
N ASN A 238 1.00 12.52 7.22
CA ASN A 238 -0.04 13.41 7.73
C ASN A 238 -0.22 14.61 6.77
N GLN A 239 -1.45 15.02 6.54
CA GLN A 239 -1.79 16.13 5.62
C GLN A 239 -2.38 17.32 6.39
N SER A 240 -1.93 17.50 7.63
CA SER A 240 -2.23 18.69 8.44
C SER A 240 -1.01 19.09 9.26
N SER A 241 -0.91 20.36 9.61
CA SER A 241 0.15 20.91 10.44
C SER A 241 -0.42 21.86 11.47
N SER A 242 0.13 21.80 12.66
CA SER A 242 -0.07 22.73 13.78
C SER A 242 1.07 22.54 14.78
N ASP A 243 1.01 23.23 15.92
CA ASP A 243 1.93 23.04 17.04
C ASP A 243 1.59 21.81 17.93
N SER A 244 0.57 21.01 17.55
CA SER A 244 0.15 19.85 18.32
C SER A 244 1.04 18.62 18.07
N THR A 245 1.49 17.98 19.13
CA THR A 245 2.15 16.67 19.10
C THR A 245 1.19 15.50 19.30
N SER A 246 -0.06 15.79 19.74
CA SER A 246 -1.13 14.81 19.98
C SER A 246 -2.13 14.69 18.83
N ASN A 247 -2.27 15.72 17.99
CA ASN A 247 -2.98 15.65 16.73
C ASN A 247 -2.06 15.08 15.65
N GLY A 248 -2.63 14.35 14.69
CA GLY A 248 -1.86 13.74 13.60
C GLY A 248 -2.58 12.53 13.02
N ALA A 249 -1.81 11.62 12.45
CA ALA A 249 -2.34 10.40 11.85
C ALA A 249 -1.58 9.17 12.37
N LYS A 250 -2.35 8.16 12.80
CA LYS A 250 -1.85 6.82 13.17
C LYS A 250 -2.32 5.82 12.13
N VAL A 251 -1.36 5.11 11.54
CA VAL A 251 -1.60 4.08 10.53
C VAL A 251 -0.99 2.77 10.99
N LYS A 252 -1.73 1.67 10.88
CA LYS A 252 -1.29 0.31 11.23
C LYS A 252 -1.36 -0.58 10.01
N PHE A 253 -0.23 -1.17 9.61
CA PHE A 253 -0.16 -2.14 8.52
C PHE A 253 -0.14 -3.57 9.07
N TYR A 254 -0.91 -4.45 8.43
CA TYR A 254 -0.98 -5.90 8.69
C TYR A 254 -0.31 -6.70 7.57
N SER A 255 -0.18 -6.12 6.39
CA SER A 255 0.67 -6.60 5.30
C SER A 255 1.15 -5.43 4.47
N LEU A 256 2.35 -5.55 3.89
CA LEU A 256 2.93 -4.60 2.94
C LEU A 256 3.87 -5.37 2.02
N THR A 257 3.60 -5.36 0.73
CA THR A 257 4.41 -6.05 -0.28
C THR A 257 4.61 -5.17 -1.51
N VAL A 258 5.78 -5.28 -2.11
CA VAL A 258 6.14 -4.67 -3.40
C VAL A 258 6.58 -5.75 -4.35
N THR A 259 6.14 -5.67 -5.60
CA THR A 259 6.61 -6.54 -6.69
C THR A 259 6.85 -5.72 -7.96
N HIS A 260 7.87 -6.14 -8.72
CA HIS A 260 8.22 -5.59 -10.03
C HIS A 260 8.41 -6.73 -11.02
N SER A 261 7.89 -6.61 -12.26
CA SER A 261 8.07 -7.58 -13.35
C SER A 261 7.97 -6.92 -14.73
#